data_29e10a8b9cfaefe56e35afec3163aa7d
#
_entry.id   29e10a8b9cfaefe56e35afec3163aa7d
#
_cell.length_a   1.000
_cell.length_b   1.000
_cell.length_c   1.000
_cell.angle_alpha   90.00
_cell.angle_beta   90.00
_cell.angle_gamma   90.00
#
_symmetry.space_group_name_H-M   'P 1'
#
loop_
_entity.id
_entity.type
_entity.pdbx_description
1 polymer ?
#
loop_
_entity_poly.entity_id
_entity_poly.type
_entity_poly.pdbx_seq_one_letter_code
_entity_poly.pdbx_strand_id
1 'polypeptide(L)'
;MNFLRVINKEIQENKRSLLIYSLTIFLVLFMQGMFTAFMTRQGGYSTSVYTGMFPGFLFLGGFILTSVFFAQDMFSRTGQHNWLTLPASQAHKFLAKGILTALAYPIALTLLFFGSSIIIESLTLILFKDPISLFNPFVNNTGKMFLHYGVNQSIFLLGATYFRKAHFIKTVLALSLIGIALSIIAAFFIRVAFAPYFTTMFGVRLSFPVNTMQTHSTLTTVARWIANLLYWGVLPIFCWFTAYLRVKEVQATDAVQ
;
A
#
# COMPACT_ATOMS: atom_id res chain seq x y z
N MET A 1 -6.72 -24.44 17.52
CA MET A 1 -5.37 -23.81 17.57
C MET A 1 -5.54 -22.35 17.90
N ASN A 2 -4.73 -21.78 18.82
CA ASN A 2 -4.87 -20.38 19.22
C ASN A 2 -4.37 -19.46 18.09
N PHE A 3 -5.00 -18.29 17.92
CA PHE A 3 -4.68 -17.30 16.90
C PHE A 3 -3.18 -16.93 16.84
N LEU A 4 -2.54 -16.74 18.01
CA LEU A 4 -1.10 -16.44 18.10
C LEU A 4 -0.21 -17.56 17.53
N ARG A 5 -0.60 -18.82 17.64
CA ARG A 5 0.15 -19.92 17.05
C ARG A 5 0.07 -19.92 15.52
N VAL A 6 -1.04 -19.47 14.96
CA VAL A 6 -1.18 -19.29 13.50
C VAL A 6 -0.24 -18.19 13.01
N ILE A 7 -0.20 -17.06 13.69
CA ILE A 7 0.71 -15.95 13.35
C ILE A 7 2.18 -16.40 13.42
N ASN A 8 2.56 -17.08 14.51
CA ASN A 8 3.95 -17.54 14.67
C ASN A 8 4.35 -18.55 13.58
N LYS A 9 3.45 -19.45 13.22
CA LYS A 9 3.66 -20.38 12.10
C LYS A 9 3.92 -19.63 10.80
N GLU A 10 3.06 -18.67 10.45
CA GLU A 10 3.19 -17.86 9.24
C GLU A 10 4.53 -17.11 9.16
N ILE A 11 4.95 -16.53 10.28
CA ILE A 11 6.25 -15.85 10.37
C ILE A 11 7.39 -16.85 10.17
N GLN A 12 7.33 -18.02 10.78
CA GLN A 12 8.39 -19.04 10.68
C GLN A 12 8.50 -19.64 9.28
N GLU A 13 7.39 -19.89 8.61
CA GLU A 13 7.37 -20.42 7.24
C GLU A 13 7.98 -19.40 6.24
N ASN A 14 7.74 -18.12 6.46
CA ASN A 14 8.19 -17.05 5.56
C ASN A 14 9.47 -16.34 6.03
N LYS A 15 10.09 -16.77 7.15
CA LYS A 15 11.24 -16.07 7.75
C LYS A 15 12.40 -15.84 6.78
N ARG A 16 12.71 -16.82 5.92
CA ARG A 16 13.79 -16.70 4.93
C ARG A 16 13.48 -15.64 3.88
N SER A 17 12.26 -15.63 3.37
CA SER A 17 11.82 -14.60 2.40
C SER A 17 11.78 -13.22 3.04
N LEU A 18 11.30 -13.10 4.28
CA LEU A 18 11.28 -11.85 5.03
C LEU A 18 12.69 -11.33 5.32
N LEU A 19 13.64 -12.20 5.67
CA LEU A 19 15.04 -11.84 5.88
C LEU A 19 15.69 -11.34 4.57
N ILE A 20 15.50 -12.05 3.46
CA ILE A 20 16.02 -11.61 2.16
C ILE A 20 15.43 -10.25 1.78
N TYR A 21 14.14 -10.06 1.97
CA TYR A 21 13.46 -8.80 1.70
C TYR A 21 14.01 -7.66 2.57
N SER A 22 14.17 -7.89 3.87
CA SER A 22 14.76 -6.90 4.81
C SER A 22 16.20 -6.55 4.44
N LEU A 23 17.01 -7.56 4.07
CA LEU A 23 18.38 -7.34 3.62
C LEU A 23 18.44 -6.54 2.32
N THR A 24 17.56 -6.83 1.38
CA THR A 24 17.46 -6.08 0.12
C THR A 24 17.14 -4.61 0.38
N ILE A 25 16.15 -4.31 1.24
CA ILE A 25 15.82 -2.94 1.63
C ILE A 25 17.03 -2.26 2.28
N PHE A 26 17.69 -2.93 3.23
CA PHE A 26 18.89 -2.40 3.88
C PHE A 26 19.99 -2.07 2.87
N LEU A 27 20.28 -2.97 1.93
CA LEU A 27 21.29 -2.74 0.89
C LEU A 27 20.94 -1.57 -0.03
N VAL A 28 19.67 -1.44 -0.43
CA VAL A 28 19.23 -0.29 -1.24
C VAL A 28 19.39 1.02 -0.48
N LEU A 29 18.98 1.06 0.80
CA LEU A 29 19.16 2.24 1.65
C LEU A 29 20.62 2.56 1.86
N PHE A 30 21.46 1.54 2.08
CA PHE A 30 22.91 1.69 2.24
C PHE A 30 23.55 2.28 1.00
N MET A 31 23.29 1.72 -0.17
CA MET A 31 23.82 2.23 -1.44
C MET A 31 23.38 3.67 -1.69
N GLN A 32 22.10 3.96 -1.47
CA GLN A 32 21.57 5.31 -1.67
C GLN A 32 22.11 6.31 -0.65
N GLY A 33 22.23 5.92 0.62
CA GLY A 33 22.81 6.77 1.67
C GLY A 33 24.27 7.10 1.40
N MET A 34 25.10 6.09 1.06
CA MET A 34 26.50 6.30 0.70
C MET A 34 26.66 7.16 -0.55
N PHE A 35 25.83 6.94 -1.57
CA PHE A 35 25.85 7.75 -2.79
C PHE A 35 25.47 9.20 -2.49
N THR A 36 24.46 9.44 -1.66
CA THR A 36 24.04 10.80 -1.29
C THR A 36 25.13 11.51 -0.50
N ALA A 37 25.74 10.84 0.48
CA ALA A 37 26.86 11.40 1.25
C ALA A 37 28.04 11.78 0.34
N PHE A 38 28.37 10.92 -0.62
CA PHE A 38 29.40 11.23 -1.60
C PHE A 38 29.07 12.47 -2.46
N MET A 39 27.82 12.59 -2.92
CA MET A 39 27.37 13.73 -3.73
C MET A 39 27.26 15.02 -2.92
N THR A 40 26.84 14.95 -1.65
CA THR A 40 26.77 16.12 -0.76
C THR A 40 28.15 16.73 -0.56
N ARG A 41 29.19 15.92 -0.43
CA ARG A 41 30.59 16.38 -0.35
C ARG A 41 31.03 17.17 -1.59
N GLN A 42 30.45 16.92 -2.76
CA GLN A 42 30.72 17.64 -3.99
C GLN A 42 29.86 18.90 -4.18
N GLY A 43 29.16 19.37 -3.14
CA GLY A 43 28.31 20.58 -3.18
C GLY A 43 26.87 20.32 -3.57
N GLY A 44 26.41 19.06 -3.52
CA GLY A 44 24.99 18.69 -3.70
C GLY A 44 24.13 19.03 -2.48
N TYR A 45 22.80 19.14 -2.69
CA TYR A 45 21.84 19.34 -1.59
C TYR A 45 21.63 18.05 -0.83
N SER A 46 21.75 18.09 0.50
CA SER A 46 21.39 17.00 1.39
C SER A 46 19.86 16.95 1.55
N THR A 47 19.21 16.02 0.87
CA THR A 47 17.82 15.65 1.16
C THR A 47 17.79 14.36 1.97
N SER A 48 16.90 14.29 2.97
CA SER A 48 16.73 13.06 3.74
C SER A 48 16.27 11.93 2.80
N VAL A 49 17.17 11.04 2.45
CA VAL A 49 16.95 9.87 1.57
C VAL A 49 15.83 8.99 2.11
N TYR A 50 15.81 8.81 3.43
CA TYR A 50 14.85 7.93 4.10
C TYR A 50 13.41 8.42 3.94
N THR A 51 13.19 9.73 4.08
CA THR A 51 11.85 10.33 3.97
C THR A 51 11.29 10.20 2.55
N GLY A 52 12.15 10.31 1.53
CA GLY A 52 11.75 10.15 0.13
C GLY A 52 11.47 8.69 -0.27
N MET A 53 12.23 7.73 0.27
CA MET A 53 12.12 6.32 -0.11
C MET A 53 11.06 5.56 0.72
N PHE A 54 10.83 5.96 1.96
CA PHE A 54 9.91 5.27 2.88
C PHE A 54 8.50 5.04 2.28
N PRO A 55 7.82 6.04 1.66
CA PRO A 55 6.51 5.83 1.06
C PRO A 55 6.54 4.79 -0.07
N GLY A 56 7.57 4.79 -0.90
CA GLY A 56 7.75 3.81 -1.97
C GLY A 56 7.82 2.38 -1.44
N PHE A 57 8.65 2.12 -0.44
CA PHE A 57 8.74 0.80 0.19
C PHE A 57 7.47 0.44 0.94
N LEU A 58 6.83 1.38 1.63
CA LEU A 58 5.58 1.14 2.35
C LEU A 58 4.47 0.68 1.40
N PHE A 59 4.21 1.43 0.34
CA PHE A 59 3.11 1.14 -0.57
C PHE A 59 3.44 -0.01 -1.52
N LEU A 60 4.49 0.11 -2.34
CA LEU A 60 4.82 -0.93 -3.33
C LEU A 60 5.21 -2.24 -2.66
N GLY A 61 6.11 -2.17 -1.66
CA GLY A 61 6.55 -3.36 -0.94
C GLY A 61 5.43 -4.07 -0.22
N GLY A 62 4.55 -3.32 0.47
CA GLY A 62 3.40 -3.90 1.17
C GLY A 62 2.34 -4.48 0.24
N PHE A 63 2.10 -3.85 -0.92
CA PHE A 63 1.14 -4.36 -1.90
C PHE A 63 1.64 -5.65 -2.57
N ILE A 64 2.93 -5.70 -2.91
CA ILE A 64 3.57 -6.91 -3.45
C ILE A 64 3.54 -8.02 -2.40
N LEU A 65 3.93 -7.70 -1.16
CA LEU A 65 3.92 -8.66 -0.06
C LEU A 65 2.52 -9.24 0.16
N THR A 66 1.49 -8.39 0.27
CA THR A 66 0.10 -8.82 0.42
C THR A 66 -0.33 -9.73 -0.72
N SER A 67 0.00 -9.34 -1.97
CA SER A 67 -0.35 -10.12 -3.15
C SER A 67 0.32 -11.49 -3.16
N VAL A 68 1.60 -11.58 -2.79
CA VAL A 68 2.35 -12.84 -2.77
C VAL A 68 1.88 -13.76 -1.64
N PHE A 69 1.72 -13.21 -0.43
CA PHE A 69 1.34 -14.02 0.75
C PHE A 69 -0.02 -14.71 0.61
N PHE A 70 -1.01 -13.99 0.08
CA PHE A 70 -2.34 -14.58 -0.13
C PHE A 70 -2.38 -15.50 -1.34
N ALA A 71 -1.73 -15.13 -2.42
CA ALA A 71 -1.72 -15.91 -3.64
C ALA A 71 -1.01 -17.27 -3.48
N GLN A 72 0.07 -17.33 -2.71
CA GLN A 72 0.81 -18.55 -2.44
C GLN A 72 -0.07 -19.65 -1.85
N ASP A 73 -0.91 -19.31 -0.87
CA ASP A 73 -1.78 -20.29 -0.20
C ASP A 73 -3.01 -20.64 -1.00
N MET A 74 -3.52 -19.68 -1.81
CA MET A 74 -4.76 -19.90 -2.51
C MET A 74 -4.60 -20.63 -3.83
N PHE A 75 -3.43 -20.47 -4.50
CA PHE A 75 -3.28 -20.95 -5.88
C PHE A 75 -2.09 -21.90 -6.10
N SER A 76 -1.23 -22.12 -5.10
CA SER A 76 -0.19 -23.16 -5.19
C SER A 76 -0.70 -24.46 -4.57
N ARG A 77 -0.39 -25.61 -5.20
CA ARG A 77 -0.77 -26.94 -4.68
C ARG A 77 -0.27 -27.19 -3.25
N THR A 78 0.98 -26.84 -2.99
CA THR A 78 1.59 -26.98 -1.67
C THR A 78 0.97 -26.05 -0.64
N GLY A 79 0.67 -24.79 -1.02
CA GLY A 79 0.03 -23.81 -0.15
C GLY A 79 -1.40 -24.22 0.22
N GLN A 80 -2.20 -24.67 -0.75
CA GLN A 80 -3.54 -25.18 -0.52
C GLN A 80 -3.55 -26.38 0.43
N HIS A 81 -2.65 -27.34 0.23
CA HIS A 81 -2.53 -28.48 1.13
C HIS A 81 -2.18 -28.05 2.57
N ASN A 82 -1.19 -27.18 2.74
CA ASN A 82 -0.83 -26.64 4.04
C ASN A 82 -1.96 -25.83 4.68
N TRP A 83 -2.71 -25.09 3.88
CA TRP A 83 -3.86 -24.33 4.33
C TRP A 83 -4.99 -25.23 4.82
N LEU A 84 -5.30 -26.32 4.12
CA LEU A 84 -6.37 -27.24 4.47
C LEU A 84 -6.03 -28.09 5.69
N THR A 85 -4.81 -28.59 5.78
CA THR A 85 -4.35 -29.46 6.89
C THR A 85 -4.18 -28.73 8.22
N LEU A 86 -4.12 -27.40 8.22
CA LEU A 86 -3.95 -26.62 9.45
C LEU A 86 -5.24 -26.66 10.30
N PRO A 87 -5.21 -27.15 11.54
CA PRO A 87 -6.40 -27.27 12.42
C PRO A 87 -6.77 -25.90 13.05
N ALA A 88 -7.13 -24.94 12.20
CA ALA A 88 -7.60 -23.62 12.60
C ALA A 88 -8.78 -23.20 11.72
N SER A 89 -9.68 -22.36 12.26
CA SER A 89 -10.78 -21.82 11.47
C SER A 89 -10.26 -20.94 10.32
N GLN A 90 -10.99 -20.94 9.22
CA GLN A 90 -10.63 -20.17 8.03
C GLN A 90 -10.53 -18.66 8.31
N ALA A 91 -11.45 -18.18 9.17
CA ALA A 91 -11.41 -16.79 9.62
C ALA A 91 -10.11 -16.45 10.37
N HIS A 92 -9.62 -17.35 11.25
CA HIS A 92 -8.36 -17.12 11.96
C HIS A 92 -7.15 -17.09 11.01
N LYS A 93 -7.12 -17.97 10.01
CA LYS A 93 -6.03 -18.01 9.00
C LYS A 93 -6.03 -16.73 8.16
N PHE A 94 -7.20 -16.35 7.64
CA PHE A 94 -7.37 -15.15 6.83
C PHE A 94 -7.01 -13.88 7.60
N LEU A 95 -7.54 -13.73 8.82
CA LEU A 95 -7.25 -12.58 9.69
C LEU A 95 -5.77 -12.52 10.10
N ALA A 96 -5.15 -13.66 10.40
CA ALA A 96 -3.73 -13.69 10.76
C ALA A 96 -2.86 -13.11 9.63
N LYS A 97 -3.07 -13.54 8.38
CA LYS A 97 -2.34 -13.01 7.23
C LYS A 97 -2.69 -11.55 6.94
N GLY A 98 -3.96 -11.20 7.04
CA GLY A 98 -4.41 -9.83 6.86
C GLY A 98 -3.75 -8.87 7.87
N ILE A 99 -3.70 -9.24 9.14
CA ILE A 99 -3.07 -8.43 10.19
C ILE A 99 -1.55 -8.36 10.00
N LEU A 100 -0.90 -9.46 9.61
CA LEU A 100 0.53 -9.45 9.31
C LEU A 100 0.87 -8.48 8.18
N THR A 101 0.09 -8.46 7.11
CA THR A 101 0.35 -7.57 5.98
C THR A 101 -0.13 -6.13 6.22
N ALA A 102 -1.24 -5.92 6.96
CA ALA A 102 -1.80 -4.59 7.19
C ALA A 102 -1.13 -3.83 8.33
N LEU A 103 -0.72 -4.52 9.41
CA LEU A 103 -0.17 -3.89 10.61
C LEU A 103 1.28 -4.27 10.88
N ALA A 104 1.62 -5.56 10.86
CA ALA A 104 2.97 -5.98 11.22
C ALA A 104 4.01 -5.51 10.20
N TYR A 105 3.68 -5.52 8.92
CA TYR A 105 4.59 -5.04 7.86
C TYR A 105 4.96 -3.55 7.99
N PRO A 106 4.02 -2.58 8.10
CA PRO A 106 4.37 -1.18 8.28
C PRO A 106 5.22 -0.92 9.53
N ILE A 107 4.93 -1.61 10.62
CA ILE A 107 5.69 -1.49 11.87
C ILE A 107 7.11 -2.03 11.67
N ALA A 108 7.25 -3.23 11.11
CA ALA A 108 8.54 -3.85 10.83
C ALA A 108 9.38 -3.01 9.86
N LEU A 109 8.75 -2.45 8.80
CA LEU A 109 9.42 -1.58 7.85
C LEU A 109 9.94 -0.30 8.52
N THR A 110 9.14 0.31 9.39
CA THR A 110 9.54 1.51 10.14
C THR A 110 10.74 1.24 11.03
N LEU A 111 10.73 0.12 11.76
CA LEU A 111 11.85 -0.30 12.60
C LEU A 111 13.11 -0.59 11.75
N LEU A 112 12.93 -1.19 10.60
CA LEU A 112 14.03 -1.48 9.68
C LEU A 112 14.63 -0.18 9.12
N PHE A 113 13.82 0.79 8.71
CA PHE A 113 14.30 2.09 8.25
C PHE A 113 15.02 2.85 9.36
N PHE A 114 14.47 2.83 10.57
CA PHE A 114 15.09 3.48 11.72
C PHE A 114 16.44 2.84 12.07
N GLY A 115 16.50 1.50 12.19
CA GLY A 115 17.74 0.78 12.45
C GLY A 115 18.78 0.96 11.33
N SER A 116 18.34 0.92 10.06
CA SER A 116 19.22 1.17 8.92
C SER A 116 19.79 2.59 8.93
N SER A 117 18.96 3.59 9.28
CA SER A 117 19.43 4.98 9.34
C SER A 117 20.53 5.17 10.39
N ILE A 118 20.41 4.52 11.56
CA ILE A 118 21.46 4.59 12.60
C ILE A 118 22.79 4.04 12.07
N ILE A 119 22.76 2.88 11.42
CA ILE A 119 23.98 2.24 10.92
C ILE A 119 24.61 3.08 9.80
N ILE A 120 23.81 3.52 8.83
CA ILE A 120 24.29 4.25 7.67
C ILE A 120 24.84 5.62 8.07
N GLU A 121 24.09 6.39 8.88
CA GLU A 121 24.51 7.71 9.33
C GLU A 121 25.76 7.66 10.22
N SER A 122 25.92 6.61 11.03
CA SER A 122 27.15 6.40 11.81
C SER A 122 28.36 6.17 10.90
N LEU A 123 28.18 5.42 9.81
CA LEU A 123 29.25 5.18 8.82
C LEU A 123 29.56 6.44 8.01
N THR A 124 28.54 7.20 7.59
CA THR A 124 28.74 8.44 6.85
C THR A 124 29.43 9.51 7.70
N LEU A 125 29.11 9.59 8.99
CA LEU A 125 29.81 10.46 9.94
C LEU A 125 31.30 10.12 10.04
N ILE A 126 31.64 8.83 10.13
CA ILE A 126 33.05 8.38 10.25
C ILE A 126 33.81 8.61 8.96
N LEU A 127 33.19 8.31 7.80
CA LEU A 127 33.90 8.36 6.49
C LEU A 127 33.91 9.76 5.85
N PHE A 128 32.80 10.50 5.99
CA PHE A 128 32.58 11.76 5.27
C PHE A 128 32.48 12.98 6.19
N LYS A 129 32.31 12.77 7.51
CA LYS A 129 32.08 13.84 8.52
C LYS A 129 30.77 14.61 8.26
N ASP A 130 29.81 13.99 7.61
CA ASP A 130 28.50 14.59 7.35
C ASP A 130 27.65 14.66 8.65
N PRO A 131 26.77 15.66 8.80
CA PRO A 131 25.88 15.74 9.94
C PRO A 131 24.88 14.58 9.93
N ILE A 132 24.60 14.02 11.12
CA ILE A 132 23.68 12.89 11.28
C ILE A 132 22.24 13.31 10.94
N SER A 133 21.61 12.60 10.02
CA SER A 133 20.24 12.81 9.55
C SER A 133 19.39 11.56 9.74
N LEU A 134 19.00 11.25 10.97
CA LEU A 134 18.24 10.05 11.30
C LEU A 134 16.83 10.07 10.71
N PHE A 135 16.36 8.90 10.32
CA PHE A 135 14.95 8.71 9.95
C PHE A 135 14.04 8.93 11.14
N ASN A 136 13.13 9.90 11.05
CA ASN A 136 12.13 10.15 12.08
C ASN A 136 10.74 9.74 11.59
N PRO A 137 10.16 8.64 12.13
CA PRO A 137 8.85 8.15 11.70
C PRO A 137 7.68 9.03 12.14
N PHE A 138 7.89 9.98 13.06
CA PHE A 138 6.82 10.84 13.59
C PHE A 138 6.70 12.18 12.85
N VAL A 139 7.58 12.46 11.90
CA VAL A 139 7.54 13.66 11.07
C VAL A 139 6.78 13.37 9.77
N ASN A 140 6.22 14.40 9.15
CA ASN A 140 5.63 14.37 7.80
C ASN A 140 4.40 13.48 7.59
N ASN A 141 3.43 13.50 8.50
CA ASN A 141 2.16 12.76 8.30
C ASN A 141 2.29 11.23 8.13
N THR A 142 3.34 10.61 8.64
CA THR A 142 3.55 9.16 8.55
C THR A 142 2.33 8.37 9.06
N GLY A 143 1.66 8.85 10.12
CA GLY A 143 0.41 8.25 10.59
C GLY A 143 -0.71 8.24 9.51
N LYS A 144 -0.83 9.33 8.73
CA LYS A 144 -1.78 9.35 7.61
C LYS A 144 -1.35 8.39 6.50
N MET A 145 -0.05 8.25 6.24
CA MET A 145 0.46 7.26 5.27
C MET A 145 0.09 5.84 5.67
N PHE A 146 0.19 5.48 6.95
CA PHE A 146 -0.22 4.15 7.43
C PHE A 146 -1.73 3.91 7.25
N LEU A 147 -2.54 4.92 7.52
CA LEU A 147 -3.98 4.83 7.28
C LEU A 147 -4.29 4.65 5.78
N HIS A 148 -3.71 5.46 4.91
CA HIS A 148 -3.84 5.30 3.45
C HIS A 148 -3.32 3.95 2.97
N TYR A 149 -2.21 3.48 3.55
CA TYR A 149 -1.69 2.15 3.25
C TYR A 149 -2.72 1.06 3.59
N GLY A 150 -3.34 1.10 4.77
CA GLY A 150 -4.35 0.12 5.20
C GLY A 150 -5.56 0.07 4.26
N VAL A 151 -6.05 1.23 3.81
CA VAL A 151 -7.15 1.29 2.83
C VAL A 151 -6.72 0.69 1.49
N ASN A 152 -5.60 1.11 0.95
CA ASN A 152 -5.14 0.60 -0.35
C ASN A 152 -4.73 -0.88 -0.28
N GLN A 153 -4.11 -1.33 0.83
CA GLN A 153 -3.77 -2.72 1.06
C GLN A 153 -5.02 -3.64 1.00
N SER A 154 -6.18 -3.16 1.46
CA SER A 154 -7.42 -3.92 1.37
C SER A 154 -7.83 -4.23 -0.07
N ILE A 155 -7.56 -3.33 -1.02
CA ILE A 155 -7.82 -3.54 -2.44
C ILE A 155 -6.86 -4.61 -3.01
N PHE A 156 -5.57 -4.53 -2.65
CA PHE A 156 -4.59 -5.54 -3.08
C PHE A 156 -4.85 -6.91 -2.44
N LEU A 157 -5.39 -6.94 -1.24
CA LEU A 157 -5.88 -8.16 -0.60
C LEU A 157 -6.99 -8.80 -1.43
N LEU A 158 -7.99 -8.01 -1.84
CA LEU A 158 -9.07 -8.47 -2.72
C LEU A 158 -8.51 -8.97 -4.06
N GLY A 159 -7.63 -8.23 -4.69
CA GLY A 159 -6.98 -8.63 -5.94
C GLY A 159 -6.18 -9.92 -5.82
N ALA A 160 -5.49 -10.12 -4.69
CA ALA A 160 -4.74 -11.35 -4.41
C ALA A 160 -5.63 -12.59 -4.29
N THR A 161 -6.85 -12.43 -3.76
CA THR A 161 -7.82 -13.54 -3.63
C THR A 161 -8.62 -13.80 -4.91
N TYR A 162 -8.73 -12.80 -5.79
CA TYR A 162 -9.53 -12.90 -7.01
C TYR A 162 -8.74 -13.41 -8.21
N PHE A 163 -7.53 -12.92 -8.44
CA PHE A 163 -6.72 -13.27 -9.61
C PHE A 163 -5.85 -14.51 -9.34
N ARG A 164 -5.90 -15.52 -10.23
CA ARG A 164 -5.10 -16.76 -10.11
C ARG A 164 -3.63 -16.62 -10.49
N LYS A 165 -3.28 -15.67 -11.36
CA LYS A 165 -1.90 -15.44 -11.85
C LYS A 165 -1.65 -13.95 -11.98
N ALA A 166 -0.41 -13.52 -11.74
CA ALA A 166 0.02 -12.13 -11.83
C ALA A 166 -0.86 -11.16 -11.00
N HIS A 167 -1.16 -11.54 -9.75
CA HIS A 167 -2.12 -10.89 -8.85
C HIS A 167 -1.88 -9.39 -8.74
N PHE A 168 -0.65 -8.97 -8.42
CA PHE A 168 -0.27 -7.58 -8.28
C PHE A 168 -0.51 -6.79 -9.57
N ILE A 169 0.02 -7.27 -10.70
CA ILE A 169 -0.06 -6.58 -12.00
C ILE A 169 -1.52 -6.44 -12.45
N LYS A 170 -2.32 -7.51 -12.32
CA LYS A 170 -3.74 -7.47 -12.67
C LYS A 170 -4.55 -6.54 -11.79
N THR A 171 -4.22 -6.46 -10.50
CA THR A 171 -4.87 -5.51 -9.58
C THR A 171 -4.54 -4.08 -9.96
N VAL A 172 -3.26 -3.78 -10.25
CA VAL A 172 -2.85 -2.44 -10.73
C VAL A 172 -3.55 -2.10 -12.05
N LEU A 173 -3.60 -3.03 -12.99
CA LEU A 173 -4.27 -2.83 -14.28
C LEU A 173 -5.78 -2.58 -14.10
N ALA A 174 -6.45 -3.36 -13.27
CA ALA A 174 -7.87 -3.17 -12.96
C ALA A 174 -8.13 -1.80 -12.33
N LEU A 175 -7.30 -1.37 -11.36
CA LEU A 175 -7.38 -0.05 -10.75
C LEU A 175 -7.14 1.07 -11.77
N SER A 176 -6.17 0.90 -12.67
CA SER A 176 -5.91 1.88 -13.73
C SER A 176 -7.07 2.01 -14.69
N LEU A 177 -7.69 0.89 -15.11
CA LEU A 177 -8.87 0.90 -15.97
C LEU A 177 -10.07 1.58 -15.30
N ILE A 178 -10.33 1.26 -14.02
CA ILE A 178 -11.39 1.90 -13.24
C ILE A 178 -11.10 3.40 -13.11
N GLY A 179 -9.86 3.79 -12.82
CA GLY A 179 -9.44 5.18 -12.73
C GLY A 179 -9.66 5.95 -14.03
N ILE A 180 -9.30 5.37 -15.17
CA ILE A 180 -9.52 5.97 -16.49
C ILE A 180 -11.02 6.11 -16.77
N ALA A 181 -11.82 5.07 -16.51
CA ALA A 181 -13.27 5.13 -16.70
C ALA A 181 -13.93 6.21 -15.84
N LEU A 182 -13.57 6.28 -14.56
CA LEU A 182 -14.07 7.33 -13.66
C LEU A 182 -13.63 8.72 -14.09
N SER A 183 -12.41 8.89 -14.59
CA SER A 183 -11.91 10.16 -15.11
C SER A 183 -12.67 10.62 -16.35
N ILE A 184 -13.01 9.71 -17.26
CA ILE A 184 -13.82 10.02 -18.44
C ILE A 184 -15.25 10.43 -18.02
N ILE A 185 -15.85 9.69 -17.09
CA ILE A 185 -17.18 9.99 -16.55
C ILE A 185 -17.16 11.38 -15.87
N ALA A 186 -16.17 11.64 -15.02
CA ALA A 186 -16.02 12.92 -14.35
C ALA A 186 -15.83 14.07 -15.34
N ALA A 187 -14.99 13.89 -16.35
CA ALA A 187 -14.80 14.89 -17.42
C ALA A 187 -16.09 15.16 -18.18
N PHE A 188 -16.89 14.13 -18.47
CA PHE A 188 -18.20 14.28 -19.11
C PHE A 188 -19.16 15.08 -18.23
N PHE A 189 -19.28 14.76 -16.95
CA PHE A 189 -20.13 15.50 -16.02
C PHE A 189 -19.68 16.95 -15.84
N ILE A 190 -18.38 17.22 -15.73
CA ILE A 190 -17.83 18.57 -15.65
C ILE A 190 -18.19 19.35 -16.92
N ARG A 191 -18.04 18.73 -18.09
CA ARG A 191 -18.38 19.36 -19.36
C ARG A 191 -19.86 19.69 -19.47
N VAL A 192 -20.76 18.81 -19.04
CA VAL A 192 -22.21 19.03 -19.05
C VAL A 192 -22.60 20.14 -18.05
N ALA A 193 -22.08 20.04 -16.81
CA ALA A 193 -22.40 21.02 -15.76
C ALA A 193 -21.88 22.43 -16.07
N PHE A 194 -20.75 22.55 -16.74
CA PHE A 194 -20.11 23.82 -17.08
C PHE A 194 -20.16 24.14 -18.58
N ALA A 195 -21.11 23.54 -19.32
CA ALA A 195 -21.26 23.73 -20.76
C ALA A 195 -21.16 25.19 -21.26
N PRO A 196 -21.77 26.19 -20.58
CA PRO A 196 -21.70 27.59 -21.00
C PRO A 196 -20.27 28.17 -20.97
N TYR A 197 -19.35 27.59 -20.21
CA TYR A 197 -17.97 28.09 -20.05
C TYR A 197 -16.98 27.44 -21.02
N PHE A 198 -17.39 26.41 -21.77
CA PHE A 198 -16.57 25.74 -22.77
C PHE A 198 -16.86 26.31 -24.17
N THR A 199 -15.94 27.04 -24.75
CA THR A 199 -16.09 27.63 -26.10
C THR A 199 -15.73 26.67 -27.24
N THR A 200 -14.88 25.64 -26.97
CA THR A 200 -14.45 24.63 -27.95
C THR A 200 -14.27 23.28 -27.29
N MET A 201 -14.19 22.21 -28.11
CA MET A 201 -14.07 20.82 -27.61
C MET A 201 -12.84 20.59 -26.72
N PHE A 202 -11.75 21.35 -26.94
CA PHE A 202 -10.51 21.30 -26.18
C PHE A 202 -10.01 22.64 -25.64
N GLY A 203 -10.73 23.75 -25.95
CA GLY A 203 -10.38 25.09 -25.49
C GLY A 203 -11.10 25.44 -24.19
N VAL A 204 -10.36 25.53 -23.08
CA VAL A 204 -10.89 25.99 -21.80
C VAL A 204 -10.46 27.43 -21.58
N ARG A 205 -11.38 28.41 -21.82
CA ARG A 205 -11.23 29.75 -21.24
C ARG A 205 -11.87 29.72 -19.85
N LEU A 206 -11.06 29.41 -18.84
CA LEU A 206 -11.50 29.48 -17.44
C LEU A 206 -11.61 30.93 -16.98
N SER A 207 -12.65 31.63 -17.41
CA SER A 207 -13.11 32.84 -16.73
C SER A 207 -14.15 32.44 -15.68
N PHE A 208 -13.70 31.85 -14.59
CA PHE A 208 -14.57 31.64 -13.45
C PHE A 208 -14.76 32.97 -12.73
N PRO A 209 -15.96 33.49 -12.62
CA PRO A 209 -16.21 34.54 -11.65
C PRO A 209 -16.00 33.94 -10.27
N VAL A 210 -14.98 34.42 -9.56
CA VAL A 210 -14.53 33.92 -8.25
C VAL A 210 -15.67 33.83 -7.22
N ASN A 211 -16.76 34.60 -7.43
CA ASN A 211 -17.92 34.63 -6.54
C ASN A 211 -18.87 33.42 -6.65
N THR A 212 -18.85 32.63 -7.71
CA THR A 212 -19.78 31.51 -7.85
C THR A 212 -19.35 30.26 -7.09
N MET A 213 -18.06 30.15 -6.68
CA MET A 213 -17.58 29.02 -5.84
C MET A 213 -18.04 29.10 -4.38
N GLN A 214 -18.44 30.26 -3.88
CA GLN A 214 -18.88 30.40 -2.48
C GLN A 214 -20.30 29.90 -2.21
N THR A 215 -21.16 29.81 -3.25
CA THR A 215 -22.58 29.50 -3.07
C THR A 215 -22.90 28.04 -2.86
N HIS A 216 -21.93 27.13 -3.07
CA HIS A 216 -22.14 25.68 -2.92
C HIS A 216 -21.34 25.05 -1.77
N SER A 217 -21.01 25.82 -0.73
CA SER A 217 -20.19 25.34 0.40
C SER A 217 -20.81 24.12 1.11
N THR A 218 -22.12 24.08 1.23
CA THR A 218 -22.83 22.99 1.90
C THR A 218 -22.79 21.69 1.08
N LEU A 219 -23.07 21.77 -0.22
CA LEU A 219 -23.05 20.60 -1.11
C LEU A 219 -21.65 20.01 -1.25
N THR A 220 -20.63 20.85 -1.39
CA THR A 220 -19.24 20.40 -1.47
C THR A 220 -18.78 19.76 -0.14
N THR A 221 -19.25 20.29 0.99
CA THR A 221 -18.95 19.75 2.31
C THR A 221 -19.60 18.38 2.49
N VAL A 222 -20.89 18.24 2.16
CA VAL A 222 -21.60 16.95 2.23
C VAL A 222 -20.98 15.92 1.29
N ALA A 223 -20.68 16.31 0.05
CA ALA A 223 -20.02 15.43 -0.92
C ALA A 223 -18.66 14.94 -0.42
N ARG A 224 -17.88 15.83 0.21
CA ARG A 224 -16.58 15.47 0.83
C ARG A 224 -16.76 14.50 2.00
N TRP A 225 -17.75 14.71 2.86
CA TRP A 225 -18.08 13.80 3.95
C TRP A 225 -18.45 12.40 3.45
N ILE A 226 -19.31 12.33 2.42
CA ILE A 226 -19.70 11.06 1.79
C ILE A 226 -18.47 10.37 1.17
N ALA A 227 -17.65 11.10 0.41
CA ALA A 227 -16.44 10.56 -0.20
C ALA A 227 -15.45 10.03 0.85
N ASN A 228 -15.27 10.76 1.95
CA ASN A 228 -14.41 10.33 3.05
C ASN A 228 -14.97 9.06 3.72
N LEU A 229 -16.26 8.98 3.99
CA LEU A 229 -16.90 7.81 4.59
C LEU A 229 -16.78 6.58 3.68
N LEU A 230 -16.98 6.76 2.37
CA LEU A 230 -16.81 5.70 1.38
C LEU A 230 -15.35 5.22 1.35
N TYR A 231 -14.40 6.12 1.30
CA TYR A 231 -12.98 5.79 1.20
C TYR A 231 -12.42 5.14 2.48
N TRP A 232 -12.71 5.73 3.65
CA TRP A 232 -12.12 5.26 4.92
C TRP A 232 -12.89 4.13 5.59
N GLY A 233 -14.19 4.02 5.33
CA GLY A 233 -15.05 3.01 5.98
C GLY A 233 -15.51 1.92 5.02
N VAL A 234 -16.32 2.29 4.04
CA VAL A 234 -17.02 1.31 3.20
C VAL A 234 -16.05 0.50 2.36
N LEU A 235 -15.07 1.13 1.72
CA LEU A 235 -14.16 0.48 0.78
C LEU A 235 -13.30 -0.61 1.46
N PRO A 236 -12.57 -0.35 2.57
CA PRO A 236 -11.78 -1.40 3.20
C PRO A 236 -12.64 -2.53 3.75
N ILE A 237 -13.79 -2.22 4.38
CA ILE A 237 -14.69 -3.24 4.92
C ILE A 237 -15.23 -4.13 3.79
N PHE A 238 -15.68 -3.54 2.70
CA PHE A 238 -16.15 -4.25 1.52
C PHE A 238 -15.07 -5.15 0.92
N CYS A 239 -13.84 -4.64 0.75
CA CYS A 239 -12.73 -5.41 0.19
C CYS A 239 -12.36 -6.60 1.10
N TRP A 240 -12.26 -6.40 2.41
CA TRP A 240 -11.95 -7.48 3.35
C TRP A 240 -13.05 -8.54 3.40
N PHE A 241 -14.31 -8.11 3.42
CA PHE A 241 -15.47 -9.02 3.44
C PHE A 241 -15.53 -9.86 2.16
N THR A 242 -15.42 -9.22 0.99
CA THR A 242 -15.46 -9.91 -0.30
C THR A 242 -14.25 -10.85 -0.48
N ALA A 243 -13.06 -10.42 -0.05
CA ALA A 243 -11.88 -11.27 -0.06
C ALA A 243 -12.06 -12.51 0.82
N TYR A 244 -12.64 -12.36 2.01
CA TYR A 244 -12.96 -13.48 2.89
C TYR A 244 -13.95 -14.45 2.28
N LEU A 245 -15.04 -13.95 1.67
CA LEU A 245 -16.01 -14.81 0.98
C LEU A 245 -15.34 -15.58 -0.16
N ARG A 246 -14.48 -14.93 -0.93
CA ARG A 246 -13.76 -15.57 -2.04
C ARG A 246 -12.83 -16.68 -1.57
N VAL A 247 -12.12 -16.46 -0.45
CA VAL A 247 -11.29 -17.52 0.18
C VAL A 247 -12.15 -18.75 0.51
N LYS A 248 -13.36 -18.55 0.98
CA LYS A 248 -14.29 -19.62 1.34
C LYS A 248 -14.81 -20.39 0.12
N GLU A 249 -15.07 -19.70 -0.99
CA GLU A 249 -15.52 -20.32 -2.25
C GLU A 249 -14.45 -21.21 -2.91
N VAL A 250 -13.21 -20.71 -3.00
CA VAL A 250 -12.11 -21.47 -3.63
C VAL A 250 -11.91 -22.82 -2.95
N GLN A 251 -12.03 -22.86 -1.63
CA GLN A 251 -11.87 -24.12 -0.88
C GLN A 251 -13.01 -25.11 -1.10
N ALA A 252 -14.22 -24.63 -1.35
CA ALA A 252 -15.36 -25.50 -1.64
C ALA A 252 -15.27 -26.13 -3.04
N THR A 253 -14.69 -25.41 -4.01
CA THR A 253 -14.58 -25.86 -5.41
C THR A 253 -13.46 -26.86 -5.59
N ASP A 254 -12.32 -26.66 -4.93
CA ASP A 254 -11.14 -27.55 -5.04
C ASP A 254 -11.28 -28.84 -4.22
N ALA A 255 -12.22 -28.89 -3.27
CA ALA A 255 -12.54 -30.11 -2.51
C ALA A 255 -13.41 -31.12 -3.29
N VAL A 256 -13.96 -30.73 -4.45
CA VAL A 256 -14.86 -31.54 -5.29
C VAL A 256 -14.16 -32.07 -6.55
N GLN A 257 -12.94 -31.67 -6.84
CA GLN A 257 -12.08 -32.16 -7.92
C GLN A 257 -10.92 -32.99 -7.34
#